data_43ef241f7c3ce7dfb2d5113bee261e8c
#
_entry.id   43ef241f7c3ce7dfb2d5113bee261e8c
#
_cell.length_a   1.000
_cell.length_b   1.000
_cell.length_c   1.000
_cell.angle_alpha   90.00
_cell.angle_beta   90.00
_cell.angle_gamma   90.00
#
_symmetry.space_group_name_H-M   'P 1'
#
loop_
_entity.id
_entity.type
_entity.pdbx_description
1 polymer ?
#
loop_
_entity_poly.entity_id
_entity_poly.type
_entity_poly.pdbx_seq_one_letter_code
_entity_poly.pdbx_strand_id
1 'polypeptide(L)'
;MNTTQPLGNLLPEIRRKALKRVDKRPPHELAASWSGDDLLYSGPGKSIFIVLPTPGCAWALAGLGGCSMCSYIADSPLQKVSSQELVKIFKEHFQRQMQKQDIHVPTSIKIFVSGSFLNTEEIPKNAQKEILKIINEYEDVEEVVVESRPEYVNEDVLRDCCSMIPGKILEVAIGLESADDEIRINKINKGFARKDFEKAMEVINQLKSDFDVRVKAYLLVKPILTSEKDAIDDAVKSAQYAERAGVGRVSFCPSTIHKGTLMEILWRRGAYQPPWIWSTLEIIRKVKNTVKIPVIMDTAGFGTRRGPFNCKKCNSKLKDAIIKSNINQTIPEEFECECKVKWKADLEFSDVTRSTTNLLKNR
;
A
#
# COMPACT_ATOMS: atom_id res chain seq x y z
N MET A 1 6.69 -31.45 2.91
CA MET A 1 6.93 -31.09 4.32
C MET A 1 5.91 -30.03 4.71
N ASN A 2 4.95 -30.36 5.58
CA ASN A 2 3.97 -29.42 6.08
C ASN A 2 4.66 -28.43 7.01
N THR A 3 5.13 -27.32 6.48
CA THR A 3 5.49 -26.16 7.29
C THR A 3 4.20 -25.57 7.81
N THR A 4 3.80 -25.93 9.02
CA THR A 4 2.72 -25.26 9.74
C THR A 4 3.08 -23.77 9.81
N GLN A 5 2.40 -22.93 9.03
CA GLN A 5 2.58 -21.48 9.11
C GLN A 5 2.27 -21.04 10.54
N PRO A 6 3.17 -20.34 11.24
CA PRO A 6 2.99 -19.96 12.65
C PRO A 6 1.69 -19.23 12.95
N LEU A 7 1.10 -18.58 11.94
CA LEU A 7 -0.16 -17.82 12.01
C LEU A 7 -1.36 -18.57 11.42
N GLY A 8 -1.16 -19.78 10.90
CA GLY A 8 -2.13 -20.50 10.04
C GLY A 8 -3.52 -20.71 10.64
N ASN A 9 -3.65 -20.89 11.96
CA ASN A 9 -4.94 -21.08 12.61
C ASN A 9 -5.50 -19.78 13.23
N LEU A 10 -4.65 -18.82 13.55
CA LEU A 10 -5.04 -17.61 14.27
C LEU A 10 -5.68 -16.56 13.33
N LEU A 11 -5.10 -16.33 12.16
CA LEU A 11 -5.58 -15.33 11.23
C LEU A 11 -6.98 -15.63 10.67
N PRO A 12 -7.32 -16.86 10.27
CA PRO A 12 -8.69 -17.22 9.86
C PRO A 12 -9.73 -16.93 10.92
N GLU A 13 -9.44 -17.20 12.20
CA GLU A 13 -10.35 -16.93 13.29
C GLU A 13 -10.58 -15.42 13.50
N ILE A 14 -9.48 -14.65 13.50
CA ILE A 14 -9.54 -13.19 13.62
C ILE A 14 -10.35 -12.61 12.45
N ARG A 15 -10.08 -13.06 11.21
CA ARG A 15 -10.81 -12.61 10.02
C ARG A 15 -12.29 -12.93 10.09
N ARG A 16 -12.66 -14.12 10.47
CA ARG A 16 -14.07 -14.53 10.64
C ARG A 16 -14.79 -13.65 11.67
N LYS A 17 -14.12 -13.28 12.76
CA LYS A 17 -14.68 -12.34 13.76
C LYS A 17 -14.81 -10.93 13.21
N ALA A 18 -13.85 -10.46 12.41
CA ALA A 18 -13.91 -9.15 11.75
C ALA A 18 -15.04 -9.08 10.73
N LEU A 19 -15.21 -10.11 9.90
CA LEU A 19 -16.26 -10.20 8.88
C LEU A 19 -17.70 -10.17 9.46
N LYS A 20 -17.91 -10.61 10.71
CA LYS A 20 -19.21 -10.46 11.39
C LYS A 20 -19.55 -9.00 11.70
N ARG A 21 -18.62 -8.08 11.61
CA ARG A 21 -18.76 -6.66 11.96
C ARG A 21 -18.59 -5.75 10.74
N VAL A 22 -18.67 -6.31 9.52
CA VAL A 22 -18.56 -5.56 8.28
C VAL A 22 -19.66 -4.52 8.19
N ASP A 23 -19.31 -3.39 7.63
CA ASP A 23 -20.24 -2.30 7.32
C ASP A 23 -21.31 -2.80 6.33
N LYS A 24 -22.57 -2.60 6.66
CA LYS A 24 -23.70 -3.02 5.82
C LYS A 24 -24.27 -1.88 4.98
N ARG A 25 -23.56 -0.75 4.91
CA ARG A 25 -23.96 0.36 4.03
C ARG A 25 -23.98 -0.10 2.57
N PRO A 26 -24.84 0.52 1.74
CA PRO A 26 -24.86 0.24 0.31
C PRO A 26 -23.53 0.64 -0.36
N PRO A 27 -23.16 0.03 -1.50
CA PRO A 27 -21.85 0.26 -2.13
C PRO A 27 -21.48 1.72 -2.34
N HIS A 28 -22.42 2.57 -2.78
CA HIS A 28 -22.16 3.98 -3.04
C HIS A 28 -21.76 4.79 -1.78
N GLU A 29 -22.17 4.36 -0.58
CA GLU A 29 -21.77 4.98 0.69
C GLU A 29 -20.41 4.50 1.18
N LEU A 30 -19.89 3.40 0.64
CA LEU A 30 -18.56 2.86 0.96
C LEU A 30 -17.47 3.48 0.06
N ALA A 31 -17.87 4.12 -1.04
CA ALA A 31 -16.95 4.81 -1.93
C ALA A 31 -16.45 6.12 -1.30
N ALA A 32 -15.21 6.47 -1.63
CA ALA A 32 -14.61 7.72 -1.18
C ALA A 32 -13.74 8.33 -2.28
N SER A 33 -13.58 9.66 -2.26
CA SER A 33 -12.62 10.33 -3.12
C SER A 33 -12.09 11.61 -2.50
N TRP A 34 -10.83 11.89 -2.78
CA TRP A 34 -10.14 13.13 -2.41
C TRP A 34 -9.06 13.47 -3.44
N SER A 35 -8.47 14.65 -3.34
CA SER A 35 -7.34 15.05 -4.17
C SER A 35 -6.25 15.70 -3.33
N GLY A 36 -5.04 15.76 -3.86
CA GLY A 36 -3.89 16.36 -3.20
C GLY A 36 -2.68 16.46 -4.11
N ASP A 37 -1.68 17.20 -3.64
CA ASP A 37 -0.39 17.29 -4.32
C ASP A 37 0.33 15.95 -4.31
N ASP A 38 0.99 15.61 -5.39
CA ASP A 38 1.70 14.35 -5.54
C ASP A 38 2.87 14.47 -6.52
N LEU A 39 3.73 13.45 -6.51
CA LEU A 39 4.80 13.30 -7.49
C LEU A 39 4.34 12.37 -8.60
N LEU A 40 4.21 12.90 -9.80
CA LEU A 40 3.99 12.16 -11.03
C LEU A 40 5.35 11.80 -11.67
N TYR A 41 5.32 10.99 -12.73
CA TYR A 41 6.55 10.70 -13.51
C TYR A 41 7.05 11.92 -14.29
N SER A 42 6.17 12.84 -14.65
CA SER A 42 6.50 14.12 -15.28
C SER A 42 7.02 15.18 -14.30
N GLY A 43 6.82 15.00 -12.99
CA GLY A 43 7.20 15.94 -11.94
C GLY A 43 6.07 16.18 -10.93
N PRO A 44 6.16 17.26 -10.13
CA PRO A 44 5.08 17.65 -9.22
C PRO A 44 3.76 17.91 -9.95
N GLY A 45 2.66 17.37 -9.42
CA GLY A 45 1.32 17.50 -9.98
C GLY A 45 0.25 17.22 -8.92
N LYS A 46 -0.92 16.79 -9.37
CA LYS A 46 -2.04 16.43 -8.51
C LYS A 46 -2.39 14.96 -8.65
N SER A 47 -2.86 14.35 -7.58
CA SER A 47 -3.51 13.04 -7.65
C SER A 47 -4.96 13.14 -7.19
N ILE A 48 -5.83 12.46 -7.91
CA ILE A 48 -7.20 12.16 -7.49
C ILE A 48 -7.25 10.71 -7.05
N PHE A 49 -7.67 10.51 -5.82
CA PHE A 49 -7.81 9.19 -5.21
C PHE A 49 -9.29 8.80 -5.20
N ILE A 50 -9.61 7.61 -5.69
CA ILE A 50 -10.97 7.08 -5.73
C ILE A 50 -10.95 5.67 -5.16
N VAL A 51 -11.72 5.45 -4.09
CA VAL A 51 -11.94 4.12 -3.49
C VAL A 51 -13.21 3.54 -4.07
N LEU A 52 -13.10 2.39 -4.75
CA LEU A 52 -14.25 1.68 -5.29
C LEU A 52 -14.71 0.57 -4.34
N PRO A 53 -16.03 0.42 -4.16
CA PRO A 53 -16.61 -0.61 -3.32
C PRO A 53 -16.61 -1.96 -4.04
N THR A 54 -15.55 -2.73 -3.87
CA THR A 54 -15.43 -4.10 -4.43
C THR A 54 -15.87 -5.16 -3.43
N PRO A 55 -16.12 -6.40 -3.85
CA PRO A 55 -16.53 -7.49 -2.95
C PRO A 55 -15.56 -7.76 -1.81
N GLY A 56 -14.34 -7.22 -1.93
CA GLY A 56 -13.25 -7.42 -1.00
C GLY A 56 -12.14 -8.30 -1.58
N CYS A 57 -10.99 -8.26 -0.94
CA CYS A 57 -9.80 -8.99 -1.38
C CYS A 57 -10.02 -10.50 -1.39
N ALA A 58 -9.85 -11.14 -2.54
CA ALA A 58 -9.98 -12.59 -2.71
C ALA A 58 -9.10 -13.36 -1.71
N TRP A 59 -7.87 -12.92 -1.46
CA TRP A 59 -6.98 -13.50 -0.45
C TRP A 59 -7.54 -13.43 0.97
N ALA A 60 -8.15 -12.30 1.34
CA ALA A 60 -8.78 -12.13 2.65
C ALA A 60 -10.02 -13.00 2.83
N LEU A 61 -10.71 -13.33 1.73
CA LEU A 61 -11.92 -14.16 1.69
C LEU A 61 -11.64 -15.65 1.49
N ALA A 62 -10.45 -16.04 1.07
CA ALA A 62 -10.07 -17.43 0.77
C ALA A 62 -10.02 -18.39 1.98
N GLY A 63 -10.43 -17.95 3.18
CA GLY A 63 -10.40 -18.78 4.38
C GLY A 63 -9.04 -18.84 5.09
N LEU A 64 -7.98 -18.27 4.51
CA LEU A 64 -6.62 -18.23 5.06
C LEU A 64 -6.33 -16.97 5.89
N GLY A 65 -7.34 -16.15 6.13
CA GLY A 65 -7.31 -14.99 7.05
C GLY A 65 -6.78 -13.69 6.45
N GLY A 66 -6.16 -13.70 5.26
CA GLY A 66 -5.58 -12.51 4.64
C GLY A 66 -4.38 -11.96 5.40
N CYS A 67 -3.95 -10.74 5.05
CA CYS A 67 -2.77 -10.11 5.66
C CYS A 67 -3.01 -9.76 7.13
N SER A 68 -1.96 -9.91 7.97
CA SER A 68 -2.01 -9.74 9.44
C SER A 68 -2.36 -8.32 9.89
N MET A 69 -2.12 -7.31 9.05
CA MET A 69 -2.36 -5.88 9.33
C MET A 69 -3.57 -5.30 8.59
N CYS A 70 -4.09 -5.98 7.55
CA CYS A 70 -5.08 -5.39 6.65
C CYS A 70 -6.50 -5.50 7.20
N SER A 71 -7.25 -4.38 7.16
CA SER A 71 -8.67 -4.32 7.54
C SER A 71 -9.60 -3.87 6.42
N TYR A 72 -9.10 -3.57 5.24
CA TYR A 72 -9.92 -3.02 4.13
C TYR A 72 -11.14 -3.85 3.77
N ILE A 73 -11.06 -5.15 4.01
CA ILE A 73 -12.22 -6.05 3.86
C ILE A 73 -13.43 -5.64 4.75
N ALA A 74 -13.19 -4.93 5.85
CA ALA A 74 -14.25 -4.48 6.73
C ALA A 74 -15.09 -3.34 6.14
N ASP A 75 -14.53 -2.62 5.17
CA ASP A 75 -15.16 -1.52 4.45
C ASP A 75 -15.66 -1.96 3.05
N SER A 76 -15.78 -3.27 2.82
CA SER A 76 -16.23 -3.87 1.57
C SER A 76 -17.67 -4.36 1.68
N PRO A 77 -18.49 -4.27 0.61
CA PRO A 77 -19.87 -4.72 0.63
C PRO A 77 -20.02 -6.25 0.76
N LEU A 78 -18.93 -7.02 0.59
CA LEU A 78 -18.85 -8.49 0.60
C LEU A 78 -19.76 -9.19 -0.44
N GLN A 79 -20.35 -8.43 -1.34
CA GLN A 79 -21.17 -8.91 -2.45
C GLN A 79 -20.68 -8.29 -3.75
N LYS A 80 -20.91 -8.96 -4.86
CA LYS A 80 -20.55 -8.44 -6.19
C LYS A 80 -21.33 -7.16 -6.46
N VAL A 81 -20.63 -6.13 -6.88
CA VAL A 81 -21.19 -4.88 -7.37
C VAL A 81 -21.22 -4.94 -8.89
N SER A 82 -22.34 -4.54 -9.51
CA SER A 82 -22.47 -4.62 -10.96
C SER A 82 -21.51 -3.66 -11.68
N SER A 83 -21.16 -3.99 -12.94
CA SER A 83 -20.33 -3.10 -13.75
C SER A 83 -20.91 -1.70 -13.88
N GLN A 84 -22.23 -1.60 -14.10
CA GLN A 84 -22.93 -0.33 -14.24
C GLN A 84 -22.85 0.51 -12.95
N GLU A 85 -23.01 -0.12 -11.81
CA GLU A 85 -22.94 0.55 -10.51
C GLU A 85 -21.51 1.03 -10.20
N LEU A 86 -20.50 0.19 -10.43
CA LEU A 86 -19.09 0.60 -10.27
C LEU A 86 -18.71 1.77 -11.16
N VAL A 87 -19.09 1.73 -12.45
CA VAL A 87 -18.84 2.82 -13.40
C VAL A 87 -19.57 4.09 -12.98
N LYS A 88 -20.83 4.00 -12.56
CA LYS A 88 -21.60 5.14 -12.05
C LYS A 88 -20.92 5.78 -10.84
N ILE A 89 -20.56 4.98 -9.84
CA ILE A 89 -19.88 5.45 -8.62
C ILE A 89 -18.55 6.11 -9.00
N PHE A 90 -17.74 5.46 -9.85
CA PHE A 90 -16.49 6.03 -10.32
C PHE A 90 -16.72 7.40 -10.96
N LYS A 91 -17.63 7.49 -11.93
CA LYS A 91 -17.91 8.72 -12.68
C LYS A 91 -18.34 9.87 -11.76
N GLU A 92 -19.22 9.62 -10.80
CA GLU A 92 -19.69 10.63 -9.84
C GLU A 92 -18.54 11.17 -8.98
N HIS A 93 -17.69 10.28 -8.46
CA HIS A 93 -16.54 10.64 -7.64
C HIS A 93 -15.45 11.34 -8.44
N PHE A 94 -15.16 10.84 -9.63
CA PHE A 94 -14.15 11.38 -10.52
C PHE A 94 -14.52 12.81 -10.99
N GLN A 95 -15.73 13.01 -11.52
CA GLN A 95 -16.20 14.31 -11.96
C GLN A 95 -16.21 15.34 -10.85
N ARG A 96 -16.65 14.93 -9.63
CA ARG A 96 -16.62 15.80 -8.44
C ARG A 96 -15.23 16.28 -8.09
N GLN A 97 -14.21 15.47 -8.27
CA GLN A 97 -12.84 15.85 -7.97
C GLN A 97 -12.23 16.66 -9.12
N MET A 98 -12.46 16.27 -10.37
CA MET A 98 -11.99 17.03 -11.54
C MET A 98 -12.51 18.49 -11.54
N GLN A 99 -13.77 18.73 -11.15
CA GLN A 99 -14.33 20.07 -11.03
C GLN A 99 -13.64 20.96 -9.99
N LYS A 100 -12.86 20.37 -9.07
CA LYS A 100 -12.09 21.09 -8.05
C LYS A 100 -10.64 21.34 -8.45
N GLN A 101 -10.20 20.76 -9.57
CA GLN A 101 -8.83 20.92 -10.05
C GLN A 101 -8.71 22.22 -10.85
N ASP A 102 -7.53 22.84 -10.78
CA ASP A 102 -7.16 23.90 -11.69
C ASP A 102 -6.96 23.33 -13.10
N ILE A 103 -7.26 24.13 -14.12
CA ILE A 103 -7.12 23.73 -15.52
C ILE A 103 -5.62 23.55 -15.84
N HIS A 104 -5.27 22.51 -16.61
CA HIS A 104 -3.92 22.22 -17.11
C HIS A 104 -2.89 21.81 -16.02
N VAL A 105 -3.35 21.24 -14.92
CA VAL A 105 -2.44 20.65 -13.94
C VAL A 105 -2.24 19.16 -14.24
N PRO A 106 -0.99 18.68 -14.45
CA PRO A 106 -0.71 17.26 -14.61
C PRO A 106 -1.35 16.45 -13.49
N THR A 107 -2.16 15.47 -13.85
CA THR A 107 -3.00 14.75 -12.91
C THR A 107 -2.78 13.23 -13.00
N SER A 108 -2.70 12.58 -11.86
CA SER A 108 -2.70 11.12 -11.72
C SER A 108 -4.02 10.65 -11.11
N ILE A 109 -4.66 9.64 -11.68
CA ILE A 109 -5.87 9.01 -11.12
C ILE A 109 -5.48 7.72 -10.43
N LYS A 110 -5.72 7.65 -9.11
CA LYS A 110 -5.41 6.47 -8.29
C LYS A 110 -6.68 5.76 -7.87
N ILE A 111 -6.86 4.56 -8.39
CA ILE A 111 -8.03 3.72 -8.12
C ILE A 111 -7.67 2.71 -7.05
N PHE A 112 -8.22 2.91 -5.86
CA PHE A 112 -8.06 2.04 -4.72
C PHE A 112 -9.22 1.06 -4.58
N VAL A 113 -8.89 -0.16 -4.24
CA VAL A 113 -9.85 -1.24 -4.05
C VAL A 113 -9.45 -2.08 -2.84
N SER A 114 -10.41 -2.79 -2.25
CA SER A 114 -10.10 -3.71 -1.14
C SER A 114 -9.34 -4.97 -1.55
N GLY A 115 -8.94 -5.08 -2.82
CA GLY A 115 -8.26 -6.24 -3.39
C GLY A 115 -7.41 -5.89 -4.60
N SER A 116 -7.86 -6.27 -5.81
CA SER A 116 -7.09 -6.11 -7.05
C SER A 116 -7.96 -5.58 -8.18
N PHE A 117 -7.58 -4.43 -8.74
CA PHE A 117 -8.27 -3.87 -9.91
C PHE A 117 -8.20 -4.83 -11.11
N LEU A 118 -7.07 -5.54 -11.29
CA LEU A 118 -6.86 -6.47 -12.40
C LEU A 118 -7.56 -7.83 -12.19
N ASN A 119 -8.16 -8.09 -11.02
CA ASN A 119 -8.97 -9.27 -10.79
C ASN A 119 -10.39 -9.06 -11.33
N THR A 120 -10.73 -9.74 -12.42
CA THR A 120 -12.04 -9.60 -13.09
C THR A 120 -13.22 -10.12 -12.26
N GLU A 121 -12.96 -10.91 -11.21
CA GLU A 121 -13.97 -11.31 -10.21
C GLU A 121 -14.26 -10.22 -9.18
N GLU A 122 -13.30 -9.34 -8.92
CA GLU A 122 -13.45 -8.19 -8.01
C GLU A 122 -13.95 -6.95 -8.75
N ILE A 123 -13.38 -6.67 -9.94
CA ILE A 123 -13.85 -5.61 -10.85
C ILE A 123 -14.09 -6.22 -12.23
N PRO A 124 -15.36 -6.36 -12.65
CA PRO A 124 -15.68 -6.95 -13.95
C PRO A 124 -14.96 -6.24 -15.10
N LYS A 125 -14.51 -7.01 -16.11
CA LYS A 125 -13.74 -6.51 -17.26
C LYS A 125 -14.39 -5.31 -17.96
N ASN A 126 -15.72 -5.30 -18.07
CA ASN A 126 -16.44 -4.18 -18.67
C ASN A 126 -16.32 -2.90 -17.81
N ALA A 127 -16.34 -3.03 -16.47
CA ALA A 127 -16.15 -1.90 -15.58
C ALA A 127 -14.73 -1.35 -15.68
N GLN A 128 -13.70 -2.22 -15.72
CA GLN A 128 -12.31 -1.81 -15.92
C GLN A 128 -12.19 -0.96 -17.20
N LYS A 129 -12.70 -1.46 -18.33
CA LYS A 129 -12.64 -0.78 -19.63
C LYS A 129 -13.37 0.56 -19.63
N GLU A 130 -14.60 0.60 -19.14
CA GLU A 130 -15.39 1.84 -19.14
C GLU A 130 -14.80 2.90 -18.20
N ILE A 131 -14.29 2.52 -17.03
CA ILE A 131 -13.58 3.43 -16.12
C ILE A 131 -12.36 4.04 -16.81
N LEU A 132 -11.55 3.21 -17.47
CA LEU A 132 -10.35 3.69 -18.16
C LEU A 132 -10.67 4.58 -19.36
N LYS A 133 -11.73 4.28 -20.12
CA LYS A 133 -12.21 5.15 -21.22
C LYS A 133 -12.65 6.52 -20.70
N ILE A 134 -13.40 6.57 -19.59
CA ILE A 134 -13.79 7.84 -18.97
C ILE A 134 -12.57 8.67 -18.60
N ILE A 135 -11.54 8.06 -18.04
CA ILE A 135 -10.29 8.75 -17.71
C ILE A 135 -9.59 9.25 -18.95
N ASN A 136 -9.61 8.49 -20.04
CA ASN A 136 -8.92 8.85 -21.28
C ASN A 136 -9.48 10.09 -21.98
N GLU A 137 -10.73 10.47 -21.69
CA GLU A 137 -11.35 11.69 -22.19
C GLU A 137 -10.70 12.99 -21.66
N TYR A 138 -9.84 12.90 -20.63
CA TYR A 138 -9.23 14.05 -19.96
C TYR A 138 -7.74 14.15 -20.30
N GLU A 139 -7.38 15.19 -21.06
CA GLU A 139 -6.01 15.40 -21.55
C GLU A 139 -5.00 15.65 -20.41
N ASP A 140 -5.41 16.36 -19.34
CA ASP A 140 -4.57 16.66 -18.19
C ASP A 140 -4.23 15.42 -17.34
N VAL A 141 -4.87 14.27 -17.58
CA VAL A 141 -4.55 13.03 -16.90
C VAL A 141 -3.40 12.33 -17.62
N GLU A 142 -2.25 12.22 -16.95
CA GLU A 142 -1.04 11.59 -17.50
C GLU A 142 -0.86 10.16 -17.00
N GLU A 143 -1.32 9.87 -15.78
CA GLU A 143 -1.10 8.58 -15.11
C GLU A 143 -2.39 8.00 -14.56
N VAL A 144 -2.55 6.69 -14.71
CA VAL A 144 -3.58 5.91 -14.03
C VAL A 144 -2.89 4.87 -13.17
N VAL A 145 -3.14 4.91 -11.86
CA VAL A 145 -2.57 3.97 -10.89
C VAL A 145 -3.67 3.02 -10.43
N VAL A 146 -3.44 1.73 -10.58
CA VAL A 146 -4.36 0.68 -10.14
C VAL A 146 -3.67 -0.28 -9.18
N GLU A 147 -4.34 -0.67 -8.11
CA GLU A 147 -3.80 -1.65 -7.16
C GLU A 147 -4.06 -3.08 -7.64
N SER A 148 -3.05 -3.95 -7.52
CA SER A 148 -3.19 -5.36 -7.80
C SER A 148 -2.26 -6.22 -6.96
N ARG A 149 -2.67 -7.46 -6.77
CA ARG A 149 -1.80 -8.55 -6.33
C ARG A 149 -1.09 -9.13 -7.56
N PRO A 150 0.14 -9.68 -7.42
CA PRO A 150 0.93 -10.14 -8.57
C PRO A 150 0.26 -11.26 -9.37
N GLU A 151 -0.53 -12.13 -8.74
CA GLU A 151 -1.21 -13.25 -9.40
C GLU A 151 -2.27 -12.82 -10.43
N TYR A 152 -2.73 -11.57 -10.39
CA TYR A 152 -3.70 -11.03 -11.36
C TYR A 152 -3.05 -10.20 -12.46
N VAL A 153 -1.73 -10.03 -12.41
CA VAL A 153 -0.96 -9.38 -13.47
C VAL A 153 -0.75 -10.38 -14.59
N ASN A 154 -1.51 -10.26 -15.65
CA ASN A 154 -1.39 -11.09 -16.85
C ASN A 154 -1.46 -10.23 -18.12
N GLU A 155 -0.92 -10.75 -19.21
CA GLU A 155 -0.74 -10.00 -20.45
C GLU A 155 -2.08 -9.51 -21.04
N ASP A 156 -3.09 -10.37 -21.12
CA ASP A 156 -4.37 -10.02 -21.75
C ASP A 156 -5.10 -8.90 -21.02
N VAL A 157 -5.14 -8.96 -19.69
CA VAL A 157 -5.79 -7.92 -18.86
C VAL A 157 -5.03 -6.60 -18.97
N LEU A 158 -3.69 -6.64 -18.96
CA LEU A 158 -2.88 -5.43 -19.10
C LEU A 158 -3.03 -4.80 -20.48
N ARG A 159 -2.98 -5.60 -21.56
CA ARG A 159 -3.20 -5.11 -22.94
C ARG A 159 -4.59 -4.47 -23.08
N ASP A 160 -5.60 -5.11 -22.52
CA ASP A 160 -6.95 -4.55 -22.49
C ASP A 160 -7.02 -3.20 -21.75
N CYS A 161 -6.36 -3.08 -20.59
CA CYS A 161 -6.33 -1.85 -19.82
C CYS A 161 -5.54 -0.74 -20.54
N CYS A 162 -4.32 -1.04 -21.00
CA CYS A 162 -3.45 -0.05 -21.66
C CYS A 162 -4.08 0.48 -22.95
N SER A 163 -4.76 -0.37 -23.73
CA SER A 163 -5.43 0.05 -24.95
C SER A 163 -6.61 1.01 -24.74
N MET A 164 -7.14 1.11 -23.51
CA MET A 164 -8.21 2.06 -23.18
C MET A 164 -7.69 3.47 -22.84
N ILE A 165 -6.38 3.59 -22.58
CA ILE A 165 -5.74 4.87 -22.18
C ILE A 165 -4.50 5.16 -23.05
N PRO A 166 -4.61 5.19 -24.38
CA PRO A 166 -3.47 5.43 -25.26
C PRO A 166 -2.77 6.75 -24.90
N GLY A 167 -1.44 6.73 -24.86
CA GLY A 167 -0.62 7.90 -24.53
C GLY A 167 -0.53 8.24 -23.04
N LYS A 168 -1.17 7.49 -22.16
CA LYS A 168 -1.09 7.65 -20.69
C LYS A 168 -0.31 6.51 -20.06
N ILE A 169 0.25 6.75 -18.88
CA ILE A 169 0.94 5.74 -18.08
C ILE A 169 -0.07 4.91 -17.33
N LEU A 170 -0.02 3.58 -17.47
CA LEU A 170 -0.68 2.65 -16.54
C LEU A 170 0.33 2.21 -15.48
N GLU A 171 0.16 2.62 -14.24
CA GLU A 171 0.99 2.15 -13.13
C GLU A 171 0.26 1.08 -12.32
N VAL A 172 0.81 -0.12 -12.27
CA VAL A 172 0.31 -1.20 -11.42
C VAL A 172 0.99 -1.12 -10.06
N ALA A 173 0.24 -0.76 -9.03
CA ALA A 173 0.73 -0.71 -7.65
C ALA A 173 0.59 -2.08 -7.00
N ILE A 174 1.72 -2.73 -6.71
CA ILE A 174 1.78 -4.10 -6.15
C ILE A 174 2.28 -4.04 -4.71
N GLY A 175 1.50 -4.60 -3.79
CA GLY A 175 1.93 -4.74 -2.39
C GLY A 175 2.97 -5.84 -2.24
N LEU A 176 4.25 -5.54 -2.54
CA LEU A 176 5.38 -6.44 -2.28
C LEU A 176 5.61 -6.61 -0.77
N GLU A 177 5.42 -5.55 0.00
CA GLU A 177 5.54 -5.39 1.44
C GLU A 177 6.99 -5.57 1.96
N SER A 178 7.66 -6.64 1.60
CA SER A 178 9.06 -6.97 1.93
C SER A 178 9.64 -7.84 0.83
N ALA A 179 10.93 -7.69 0.53
CA ALA A 179 11.66 -8.60 -0.36
C ALA A 179 11.98 -9.95 0.32
N ASP A 180 11.88 -10.01 1.64
CA ASP A 180 12.12 -11.21 2.43
C ASP A 180 10.85 -12.07 2.50
N ASP A 181 10.92 -13.31 1.98
CA ASP A 181 9.82 -14.26 2.01
C ASP A 181 9.44 -14.67 3.43
N GLU A 182 10.39 -14.73 4.38
CA GLU A 182 10.09 -15.01 5.79
C GLU A 182 9.19 -13.93 6.39
N ILE A 183 9.48 -12.67 6.11
CA ILE A 183 8.65 -11.55 6.58
C ILE A 183 7.31 -11.55 5.84
N ARG A 184 7.34 -11.66 4.51
CA ARG A 184 6.13 -11.55 3.70
C ARG A 184 5.14 -12.70 3.94
N ILE A 185 5.63 -13.94 4.05
CA ILE A 185 4.78 -15.12 4.22
C ILE A 185 4.43 -15.33 5.69
N ASN A 186 5.43 -15.32 6.59
CA ASN A 186 5.25 -15.77 7.97
C ASN A 186 4.82 -14.68 8.95
N LYS A 187 5.13 -13.40 8.67
CA LYS A 187 4.72 -12.28 9.54
C LYS A 187 3.54 -11.50 8.94
N ILE A 188 3.53 -11.26 7.65
CA ILE A 188 2.47 -10.51 6.97
C ILE A 188 1.33 -11.43 6.53
N ASN A 189 1.60 -12.68 6.20
CA ASN A 189 0.66 -13.63 5.57
C ASN A 189 0.13 -13.06 4.23
N LYS A 190 1.05 -12.62 3.37
CA LYS A 190 0.70 -11.99 2.08
C LYS A 190 0.15 -12.98 1.05
N GLY A 191 0.45 -14.28 1.19
CA GLY A 191 -0.09 -15.37 0.38
C GLY A 191 0.57 -15.57 -0.98
N PHE A 192 1.69 -14.90 -1.25
CA PHE A 192 2.53 -15.13 -2.43
C PHE A 192 4.01 -15.02 -2.08
N ALA A 193 4.86 -15.70 -2.83
CA ALA A 193 6.32 -15.66 -2.69
C ALA A 193 6.94 -14.59 -3.61
N ARG A 194 8.21 -14.26 -3.38
CA ARG A 194 8.96 -13.31 -4.21
C ARG A 194 8.93 -13.65 -5.70
N LYS A 195 9.03 -14.94 -6.04
CA LYS A 195 8.94 -15.44 -7.42
C LYS A 195 7.64 -15.06 -8.14
N ASP A 196 6.53 -14.88 -7.41
CA ASP A 196 5.25 -14.52 -8.01
C ASP A 196 5.24 -13.01 -8.37
N PHE A 197 5.93 -12.18 -7.58
CA PHE A 197 6.21 -10.80 -7.93
C PHE A 197 7.13 -10.71 -9.15
N GLU A 198 8.20 -11.53 -9.20
CA GLU A 198 9.13 -11.58 -10.34
C GLU A 198 8.41 -11.94 -11.64
N LYS A 199 7.51 -12.91 -11.63
CA LYS A 199 6.66 -13.25 -12.79
C LYS A 199 5.78 -12.10 -13.24
N ALA A 200 5.17 -11.37 -12.31
CA ALA A 200 4.39 -10.17 -12.65
C ALA A 200 5.27 -9.10 -13.32
N MET A 201 6.50 -8.92 -12.84
CA MET A 201 7.48 -8.01 -13.45
C MET A 201 7.89 -8.44 -14.86
N GLU A 202 8.06 -9.76 -15.10
CA GLU A 202 8.35 -10.30 -16.44
C GLU A 202 7.23 -9.97 -17.43
N VAL A 203 5.97 -10.20 -17.06
CA VAL A 203 4.80 -9.86 -17.89
C VAL A 203 4.77 -8.35 -18.21
N ILE A 204 4.96 -7.50 -17.21
CA ILE A 204 4.95 -6.05 -17.41
C ILE A 204 6.11 -5.61 -18.30
N ASN A 205 7.31 -6.16 -18.11
CA ASN A 205 8.47 -5.82 -18.92
C ASN A 205 8.31 -6.19 -20.40
N GLN A 206 7.60 -7.28 -20.70
CA GLN A 206 7.27 -7.67 -22.08
C GLN A 206 6.34 -6.67 -22.78
N LEU A 207 5.48 -5.99 -22.01
CA LEU A 207 4.53 -5.01 -22.55
C LEU A 207 5.10 -3.61 -22.73
N LYS A 208 6.27 -3.31 -22.16
CA LYS A 208 6.88 -1.96 -22.25
C LYS A 208 7.28 -1.52 -23.65
N SER A 209 7.41 -2.46 -24.60
CA SER A 209 7.63 -2.12 -26.02
C SER A 209 6.40 -1.51 -26.69
N ASP A 210 5.20 -1.87 -26.21
CA ASP A 210 3.93 -1.53 -26.84
C ASP A 210 3.20 -0.42 -26.05
N PHE A 211 3.40 -0.36 -24.72
CA PHE A 211 2.66 0.52 -23.81
C PHE A 211 3.57 1.14 -22.74
N ASP A 212 3.24 2.34 -22.27
CA ASP A 212 3.86 2.89 -21.06
C ASP A 212 3.21 2.29 -19.80
N VAL A 213 3.63 1.08 -19.47
CA VAL A 213 3.20 0.35 -18.27
C VAL A 213 4.33 0.29 -17.24
N ARG A 214 4.03 0.69 -16.01
CA ARG A 214 5.02 0.79 -14.92
C ARG A 214 4.53 0.08 -13.67
N VAL A 215 5.44 -0.14 -12.73
CA VAL A 215 5.14 -0.75 -11.43
C VAL A 215 5.52 0.19 -10.30
N LYS A 216 4.61 0.35 -9.35
CA LYS A 216 4.88 0.88 -8.02
C LYS A 216 4.90 -0.28 -7.02
N ALA A 217 5.96 -0.42 -6.25
CA ALA A 217 5.98 -1.38 -5.15
C ALA A 217 5.59 -0.71 -3.83
N TYR A 218 4.54 -1.21 -3.17
CA TYR A 218 4.26 -0.87 -1.77
C TYR A 218 5.13 -1.73 -0.86
N LEU A 219 5.79 -1.08 0.11
CA LEU A 219 6.69 -1.69 1.08
C LEU A 219 6.22 -1.35 2.50
N LEU A 220 5.89 -2.36 3.29
CA LEU A 220 5.38 -2.18 4.65
C LEU A 220 6.54 -1.90 5.62
N VAL A 221 6.47 -0.79 6.35
CA VAL A 221 7.46 -0.49 7.40
C VAL A 221 7.00 -1.06 8.73
N LYS A 222 7.84 -1.90 9.30
CA LYS A 222 7.64 -2.55 10.61
C LYS A 222 6.39 -3.45 10.67
N PRO A 223 6.35 -4.56 9.93
CA PRO A 223 5.36 -5.61 10.14
C PRO A 223 5.42 -6.14 11.58
N ILE A 224 4.38 -6.88 11.99
CA ILE A 224 4.37 -7.55 13.31
C ILE A 224 5.60 -8.44 13.48
N LEU A 225 6.01 -8.67 14.72
CA LEU A 225 7.17 -9.52 15.08
C LEU A 225 8.50 -9.02 14.45
N THR A 226 8.62 -7.72 14.23
CA THR A 226 9.81 -7.08 13.67
C THR A 226 10.27 -5.97 14.62
N SER A 227 11.56 -5.95 14.96
CA SER A 227 12.15 -4.87 15.76
C SER A 227 12.26 -3.58 14.95
N GLU A 228 12.53 -2.46 15.59
CA GLU A 228 12.70 -1.16 14.92
C GLU A 228 13.90 -1.19 13.95
N LYS A 229 15.03 -1.78 14.40
CA LYS A 229 16.24 -1.92 13.58
C LYS A 229 16.01 -2.83 12.38
N ASP A 230 15.40 -4.03 12.60
CA ASP A 230 15.12 -4.95 11.49
C ASP A 230 14.16 -4.34 10.46
N ALA A 231 13.20 -3.52 10.92
CA ALA A 231 12.27 -2.84 10.02
C ALA A 231 12.97 -1.82 9.11
N ILE A 232 13.96 -1.10 9.62
CA ILE A 232 14.79 -0.19 8.81
C ILE A 232 15.62 -0.99 7.81
N ASP A 233 16.27 -2.06 8.25
CA ASP A 233 17.15 -2.86 7.41
C ASP A 233 16.36 -3.61 6.31
N ASP A 234 15.18 -4.15 6.63
CA ASP A 234 14.27 -4.78 5.65
C ASP A 234 13.76 -3.77 4.62
N ALA A 235 13.34 -2.58 5.07
CA ALA A 235 12.88 -1.52 4.18
C ALA A 235 13.93 -1.13 3.14
N VAL A 236 15.20 -0.96 3.56
CA VAL A 236 16.32 -0.63 2.66
C VAL A 236 16.57 -1.77 1.67
N LYS A 237 16.68 -3.01 2.14
CA LYS A 237 16.89 -4.19 1.30
C LYS A 237 15.74 -4.38 0.29
N SER A 238 14.51 -4.14 0.73
CA SER A 238 13.32 -4.29 -0.10
C SER A 238 13.25 -3.22 -1.21
N ALA A 239 13.64 -1.97 -0.92
CA ALA A 239 13.74 -0.93 -1.94
C ALA A 239 14.82 -1.23 -2.99
N GLN A 240 16.00 -1.66 -2.55
CA GLN A 240 17.09 -2.07 -3.44
C GLN A 240 16.70 -3.26 -4.32
N TYR A 241 15.96 -4.22 -3.75
CA TYR A 241 15.44 -5.35 -4.51
C TYR A 241 14.42 -4.87 -5.55
N ALA A 242 13.46 -4.03 -5.17
CA ALA A 242 12.43 -3.50 -6.07
C ALA A 242 13.05 -2.75 -7.26
N GLU A 243 14.06 -1.91 -7.02
CA GLU A 243 14.79 -1.23 -8.10
C GLU A 243 15.46 -2.23 -9.05
N ARG A 244 16.18 -3.24 -8.52
CA ARG A 244 16.81 -4.28 -9.37
C ARG A 244 15.79 -5.11 -10.16
N ALA A 245 14.58 -5.28 -9.63
CA ALA A 245 13.49 -5.95 -10.32
C ALA A 245 12.85 -5.09 -11.44
N GLY A 246 13.24 -3.82 -11.58
CA GLY A 246 12.74 -2.90 -12.61
C GLY A 246 11.46 -2.15 -12.22
N VAL A 247 11.18 -2.01 -10.92
CA VAL A 247 10.09 -1.17 -10.39
C VAL A 247 10.35 0.30 -10.71
N GLY A 248 9.33 1.03 -11.12
CA GLY A 248 9.44 2.45 -11.47
C GLY A 248 9.54 3.40 -10.29
N ARG A 249 8.90 3.07 -9.16
CA ARG A 249 9.00 3.81 -7.88
C ARG A 249 8.58 2.94 -6.70
N VAL A 250 9.09 3.24 -5.50
CA VAL A 250 8.70 2.58 -4.27
C VAL A 250 7.88 3.52 -3.38
N SER A 251 6.87 2.95 -2.70
CA SER A 251 6.06 3.67 -1.73
C SER A 251 6.07 2.90 -0.41
N PHE A 252 6.71 3.46 0.60
CA PHE A 252 6.70 2.89 1.94
C PHE A 252 5.38 3.19 2.64
N CYS A 253 4.80 2.16 3.25
CA CYS A 253 3.56 2.21 4.02
C CYS A 253 3.87 1.92 5.50
N PRO A 254 4.14 2.93 6.33
CA PRO A 254 4.37 2.71 7.75
C PRO A 254 3.14 2.12 8.43
N SER A 255 3.37 1.05 9.19
CA SER A 255 2.29 0.29 9.82
C SER A 255 1.40 1.15 10.70
N THR A 256 0.10 1.07 10.43
CA THR A 256 -0.97 1.71 11.20
C THR A 256 -1.93 0.66 11.75
N ILE A 257 -2.38 0.83 12.99
CA ILE A 257 -3.20 -0.15 13.69
C ILE A 257 -4.66 -0.06 13.23
N HIS A 258 -5.09 -1.03 12.47
CA HIS A 258 -6.47 -1.16 12.01
C HIS A 258 -7.28 -2.13 12.88
N LYS A 259 -8.57 -1.84 13.07
CA LYS A 259 -9.49 -2.67 13.85
C LYS A 259 -9.66 -4.07 13.25
N GLY A 260 -9.77 -5.08 14.10
CA GLY A 260 -10.06 -6.45 13.68
C GLY A 260 -8.88 -7.18 13.05
N THR A 261 -7.66 -6.72 13.27
CA THR A 261 -6.41 -7.33 12.77
C THR A 261 -5.62 -7.99 13.88
N LEU A 262 -4.72 -8.90 13.50
CA LEU A 262 -3.75 -9.47 14.46
C LEU A 262 -2.83 -8.36 15.00
N MET A 263 -2.46 -7.40 14.17
CA MET A 263 -1.65 -6.25 14.59
C MET A 263 -2.34 -5.46 15.71
N GLU A 264 -3.67 -5.23 15.65
CA GLU A 264 -4.43 -4.59 16.74
C GLU A 264 -4.39 -5.41 18.02
N ILE A 265 -4.53 -6.73 17.93
CA ILE A 265 -4.50 -7.60 19.10
C ILE A 265 -3.15 -7.52 19.81
N LEU A 266 -2.04 -7.58 19.05
CA LEU A 266 -0.68 -7.45 19.59
C LEU A 266 -0.45 -6.07 20.21
N TRP A 267 -0.90 -5.01 19.53
CA TRP A 267 -0.80 -3.64 20.03
C TRP A 267 -1.56 -3.45 21.36
N ARG A 268 -2.80 -3.96 21.46
CA ARG A 268 -3.61 -3.88 22.69
C ARG A 268 -2.96 -4.64 23.87
N ARG A 269 -2.14 -5.67 23.57
CA ARG A 269 -1.41 -6.44 24.56
C ARG A 269 -0.02 -5.88 24.88
N GLY A 270 0.35 -4.73 24.28
CA GLY A 270 1.68 -4.13 24.44
C GLY A 270 2.82 -4.88 23.72
N ALA A 271 2.48 -5.88 22.89
CA ALA A 271 3.45 -6.69 22.16
C ALA A 271 3.79 -6.16 20.76
N TYR A 272 3.22 -5.03 20.38
CA TYR A 272 3.52 -4.32 19.14
C TYR A 272 3.30 -2.81 19.32
N GLN A 273 4.17 -2.02 18.65
CA GLN A 273 4.02 -0.58 18.51
C GLN A 273 4.29 -0.19 17.04
N PRO A 274 3.53 0.75 16.46
CA PRO A 274 3.88 1.34 15.17
C PRO A 274 5.30 1.87 15.13
N PRO A 275 5.91 2.05 13.95
CA PRO A 275 7.27 2.56 13.85
C PRO A 275 7.39 4.00 14.41
N TRP A 276 8.57 4.34 14.87
CA TRP A 276 8.91 5.73 15.12
C TRP A 276 8.94 6.52 13.81
N ILE A 277 8.52 7.79 13.81
CA ILE A 277 8.71 8.68 12.65
C ILE A 277 10.22 8.88 12.38
N TRP A 278 11.07 8.79 13.40
CA TRP A 278 12.52 8.78 13.23
C TRP A 278 13.01 7.64 12.34
N SER A 279 12.43 6.46 12.46
CA SER A 279 12.76 5.32 11.61
C SER A 279 12.33 5.55 10.16
N THR A 280 11.18 6.20 9.92
CA THR A 280 10.76 6.52 8.55
C THR A 280 11.70 7.54 7.90
N LEU A 281 12.22 8.52 8.64
CA LEU A 281 13.24 9.45 8.16
C LEU A 281 14.57 8.73 7.85
N GLU A 282 15.00 7.84 8.73
CA GLU A 282 16.22 7.05 8.53
C GLU A 282 16.12 6.14 7.31
N ILE A 283 14.95 5.53 7.08
CA ILE A 283 14.66 4.75 5.86
C ILE A 283 14.80 5.64 4.62
N ILE A 284 14.15 6.81 4.60
CA ILE A 284 14.24 7.74 3.45
C ILE A 284 15.70 8.09 3.18
N ARG A 285 16.47 8.43 4.21
CA ARG A 285 17.90 8.79 4.07
C ARG A 285 18.71 7.66 3.48
N LYS A 286 18.61 6.46 4.05
CA LYS A 286 19.36 5.29 3.59
C LYS A 286 18.95 4.87 2.18
N VAL A 287 17.66 4.84 1.89
CA VAL A 287 17.14 4.40 0.59
C VAL A 287 17.54 5.38 -0.51
N LYS A 288 17.35 6.69 -0.32
CA LYS A 288 17.72 7.71 -1.32
C LYS A 288 19.24 7.76 -1.62
N ASN A 289 20.07 7.28 -0.70
CA ASN A 289 21.50 7.12 -0.95
C ASN A 289 21.85 5.83 -1.70
N THR A 290 20.94 4.90 -1.87
CA THR A 290 21.22 3.55 -2.42
C THR A 290 20.36 3.18 -3.63
N VAL A 291 19.27 3.86 -3.88
CA VAL A 291 18.40 3.65 -5.05
C VAL A 291 18.22 4.96 -5.84
N LYS A 292 17.99 4.85 -7.14
CA LYS A 292 17.80 5.98 -8.07
C LYS A 292 16.33 6.26 -8.40
N ILE A 293 15.46 5.27 -8.18
CA ILE A 293 14.02 5.41 -8.44
C ILE A 293 13.35 6.31 -7.39
N PRO A 294 12.23 6.99 -7.72
CA PRO A 294 11.49 7.79 -6.77
C PRO A 294 11.08 7.01 -5.51
N VAL A 295 11.26 7.65 -4.36
CA VAL A 295 10.96 7.10 -3.03
C VAL A 295 9.87 7.94 -2.39
N ILE A 296 8.75 7.31 -2.06
CA ILE A 296 7.61 7.93 -1.41
C ILE A 296 7.42 7.28 -0.03
N MET A 297 7.12 8.08 0.98
CA MET A 297 6.77 7.63 2.32
C MET A 297 5.36 8.08 2.63
N ASP A 298 4.41 7.15 2.75
CA ASP A 298 3.06 7.48 3.18
C ASP A 298 3.09 8.05 4.60
N THR A 299 2.33 9.12 4.82
CA THR A 299 2.22 9.82 6.10
C THR A 299 0.85 9.65 6.76
N ALA A 300 0.02 8.74 6.25
CA ALA A 300 -1.26 8.43 6.87
C ALA A 300 -1.07 7.91 8.30
N GLY A 301 -1.88 8.41 9.22
CA GLY A 301 -1.80 8.04 10.64
C GLY A 301 -0.63 8.63 11.43
N PHE A 302 0.29 9.40 10.82
CA PHE A 302 1.41 10.01 11.54
C PHE A 302 0.93 10.94 12.67
N GLY A 303 1.60 10.86 13.81
CA GLY A 303 1.28 11.64 15.00
C GLY A 303 0.07 11.12 15.79
N THR A 304 -0.56 10.03 15.37
CA THR A 304 -1.66 9.39 16.09
C THR A 304 -1.18 8.22 16.95
N ARG A 305 -1.97 7.87 17.96
CA ARG A 305 -1.66 6.71 18.84
C ARG A 305 -1.65 5.38 18.08
N ARG A 306 -2.32 5.30 16.93
CA ARG A 306 -2.45 4.08 16.13
C ARG A 306 -1.50 4.02 14.93
N GLY A 307 -0.74 5.06 14.70
CA GLY A 307 0.23 5.18 13.58
C GLY A 307 1.62 5.55 14.05
N PRO A 308 2.52 5.85 13.13
CA PRO A 308 3.86 6.31 13.45
C PRO A 308 3.84 7.53 14.37
N PHE A 309 4.62 7.48 15.44
CA PHE A 309 4.58 8.48 16.49
C PHE A 309 5.96 8.66 17.14
N ASN A 310 6.33 9.87 17.43
CA ASN A 310 7.52 10.22 18.23
C ASN A 310 7.12 10.90 19.54
N CYS A 311 6.78 12.19 19.46
CA CYS A 311 6.24 12.99 20.54
C CYS A 311 5.44 14.18 19.98
N LYS A 312 4.61 14.80 20.82
CA LYS A 312 3.76 15.92 20.39
C LYS A 312 4.57 17.12 19.86
N LYS A 313 5.84 17.29 20.32
CA LYS A 313 6.68 18.45 19.94
C LYS A 313 7.19 18.35 18.47
N CYS A 314 7.47 17.13 17.96
CA CYS A 314 8.14 16.96 16.67
C CYS A 314 7.31 16.28 15.58
N ASN A 315 6.23 15.59 15.91
CA ASN A 315 5.45 14.80 14.94
C ASN A 315 5.05 15.59 13.69
N SER A 316 4.47 16.80 13.87
CA SER A 316 3.99 17.61 12.74
C SER A 316 5.14 18.05 11.84
N LYS A 317 6.21 18.62 12.42
CA LYS A 317 7.38 19.09 11.67
C LYS A 317 8.01 17.97 10.83
N LEU A 318 8.12 16.77 11.40
CA LEU A 318 8.71 15.63 10.71
C LEU A 318 7.78 15.10 9.60
N LYS A 319 6.47 15.09 9.83
CA LYS A 319 5.48 14.77 8.81
C LYS A 319 5.57 15.74 7.63
N ASP A 320 5.61 17.04 7.88
CA ASP A 320 5.70 18.07 6.85
C ASP A 320 7.01 17.96 6.04
N ALA A 321 8.12 17.65 6.71
CA ALA A 321 9.41 17.40 6.04
C ALA A 321 9.35 16.18 5.12
N ILE A 322 8.67 15.11 5.54
CA ILE A 322 8.49 13.90 4.71
C ILE A 322 7.59 14.20 3.50
N ILE A 323 6.50 14.94 3.68
CA ILE A 323 5.63 15.35 2.57
C ILE A 323 6.43 16.16 1.53
N LYS A 324 7.24 17.13 1.97
CA LYS A 324 8.12 17.89 1.08
C LYS A 324 9.15 16.98 0.38
N SER A 325 9.74 16.03 1.12
CA SER A 325 10.67 15.04 0.55
C SER A 325 10.02 14.16 -0.53
N ASN A 326 8.75 13.78 -0.36
CA ASN A 326 8.02 13.01 -1.35
C ASN A 326 7.88 13.77 -2.67
N ILE A 327 7.55 15.04 -2.63
CA ILE A 327 7.35 15.88 -3.83
C ILE A 327 8.70 16.24 -4.48
N ASN A 328 9.66 16.72 -3.68
CA ASN A 328 10.92 17.25 -4.19
C ASN A 328 11.98 16.17 -4.40
N GLN A 329 11.73 14.95 -3.96
CA GLN A 329 12.67 13.83 -3.97
C GLN A 329 14.02 14.13 -3.28
N THR A 330 14.03 15.02 -2.30
CA THR A 330 15.19 15.38 -1.48
C THR A 330 15.24 14.60 -0.18
N ILE A 331 16.42 14.45 0.41
CA ILE A 331 16.57 13.90 1.75
C ILE A 331 16.08 14.98 2.75
N PRO A 332 15.16 14.64 3.70
CA PRO A 332 14.74 15.60 4.71
C PRO A 332 15.91 16.13 5.54
N GLU A 333 15.83 17.39 5.93
CA GLU A 333 16.80 18.03 6.83
C GLU A 333 16.93 17.24 8.14
N GLU A 334 18.05 17.42 8.82
CA GLU A 334 18.24 16.85 10.14
C GLU A 334 17.43 17.61 11.18
N PHE A 335 16.76 16.84 12.03
CA PHE A 335 15.98 17.37 13.14
C PHE A 335 16.53 16.85 14.46
N GLU A 336 16.43 17.66 15.49
CA GLU A 336 16.74 17.27 16.86
C GLU A 336 15.51 17.39 17.75
N CYS A 337 15.33 16.41 18.62
CA CYS A 337 14.31 16.39 19.65
C CYS A 337 14.72 15.45 20.78
N GLU A 338 14.40 15.79 22.02
CA GLU A 338 14.70 14.96 23.21
C GLU A 338 14.21 13.50 23.06
N CYS A 339 13.10 13.26 22.35
CA CYS A 339 12.58 11.92 22.13
C CYS A 339 13.47 11.04 21.24
N LYS A 340 14.43 11.63 20.50
CA LYS A 340 15.39 10.90 19.64
C LYS A 340 16.28 9.95 20.47
N VAL A 341 16.56 10.30 21.73
CA VAL A 341 17.30 9.44 22.65
C VAL A 341 16.56 8.12 22.90
N LYS A 342 15.22 8.17 23.07
CA LYS A 342 14.41 6.97 23.27
C LYS A 342 14.39 6.09 22.00
N TRP A 343 14.29 6.69 20.83
CA TRP A 343 14.38 5.97 19.57
C TRP A 343 15.75 5.28 19.40
N LYS A 344 16.85 5.98 19.73
CA LYS A 344 18.20 5.39 19.70
C LYS A 344 18.31 4.17 20.64
N ALA A 345 17.76 4.30 21.84
CA ALA A 345 17.71 3.19 22.79
C ALA A 345 16.90 1.98 22.22
N ASP A 346 15.74 2.23 21.58
CA ASP A 346 14.97 1.17 20.92
C ASP A 346 15.77 0.45 19.81
N LEU A 347 16.64 1.16 19.09
CA LEU A 347 17.51 0.55 18.09
C LEU A 347 18.61 -0.31 18.72
N GLU A 348 19.23 0.15 19.81
CA GLU A 348 20.29 -0.57 20.51
C GLU A 348 19.77 -1.81 21.20
N PHE A 349 18.59 -1.72 21.83
CA PHE A 349 17.97 -2.83 22.56
C PHE A 349 17.03 -3.69 21.71
N SER A 350 17.13 -3.60 20.38
CA SER A 350 16.29 -4.34 19.43
C SER A 350 16.27 -5.86 19.70
N ASP A 351 17.38 -6.43 20.13
CA ASP A 351 17.49 -7.87 20.43
C ASP A 351 16.75 -8.26 21.71
N VAL A 352 16.67 -7.36 22.69
CA VAL A 352 15.89 -7.55 23.92
C VAL A 352 14.38 -7.47 23.63
N THR A 353 13.96 -6.55 22.75
CA THR A 353 12.54 -6.44 22.33
C THR A 353 12.07 -7.63 21.49
N ARG A 354 12.97 -8.34 20.81
CA ARG A 354 12.66 -9.66 20.19
C ARG A 354 12.26 -10.71 21.21
N SER A 355 12.75 -10.65 22.44
CA SER A 355 12.43 -11.62 23.49
C SER A 355 10.96 -11.55 23.94
N THR A 356 10.28 -10.42 23.77
CA THR A 356 8.85 -10.29 24.07
C THR A 356 7.97 -11.13 23.15
N THR A 357 8.47 -11.56 21.97
CA THR A 357 7.78 -12.49 21.07
C THR A 357 7.70 -13.91 21.63
N ASN A 358 8.52 -14.29 22.61
CA ASN A 358 8.44 -15.57 23.31
C ASN A 358 7.18 -15.70 24.19
N LEU A 359 6.53 -14.59 24.56
CA LEU A 359 5.25 -14.60 25.28
C LEU A 359 4.10 -15.21 24.47
N LEU A 360 4.23 -15.27 23.14
CA LEU A 360 3.24 -15.94 22.27
C LEU A 360 3.43 -17.45 22.19
N LYS A 361 4.62 -17.99 22.56
CA LYS A 361 4.91 -19.43 22.54
C LYS A 361 4.43 -20.17 23.80
N ASN A 362 4.13 -19.45 24.89
CA ASN A 362 3.82 -20.00 26.18
C ASN A 362 2.36 -19.81 26.65
N ARG A 363 1.41 -19.65 25.72
CA ARG A 363 -0.02 -19.63 26.05
C ARG A 363 -0.86 -20.41 25.05
#